data_655b8b513b6aca50c86321b018c8ae32
#
_entry.id   655b8b513b6aca50c86321b018c8ae32
#
_cell.length_a   1.000
_cell.length_b   1.000
_cell.length_c   1.000
_cell.angle_alpha   90.00
_cell.angle_beta   90.00
_cell.angle_gamma   90.00
#
_symmetry.space_group_name_H-M   'P 1'
#
loop_
_entity.id
_entity.type
_entity.pdbx_description
1 polymer ?
#
loop_
_entity_poly.entity_id
_entity_poly.type
_entity_poly.pdbx_seq_one_letter_code
_entity_poly.pdbx_strand_id
1 'polypeptide(L)'
;MCIRDRIFVGDDMNWNDCEPYGSNVVKTPYIQKLANEGMSFDNMFTSTAMCAPTRQQLMTGLYPVRSGAYPNHSVVYDSVKSFAHYFGELGYEVALIGKKHYGPADSFPINYLGGVQHDTGIDGDDIDLGKIEPIVSGDKPFFLVIAQNQPHSPWNRGSDQYKAEDLTIPEYMVDSPMTRSHLSSYYSEITYMDSLLGKTLDIINKVEKTDNTISIFTSEQGYAFPYGKWTCYDLGLKTAFIAKWPGRIKPNTRSKATMQYVDIIPTLLDAVGQNPLEFDVGMADTSGNKNFDGKSFFNVIKGETEKHRDYTYGIHTTRGVINGSESYPIRSVRSKKYKYIQNLSHNNLFYNILTAEDKQNPISLLYQSWLKNAVNEEQLNWVKHYKKRPFEELYDLENDPYEKNNLADQADYLEIKKSLEARLHSWMDQQGDLGIESEMKAIYRQDRTGKGEWFSYIQKLKSKI
;
A
#
# COMPACT_ATOMS: atom_id res chain seq x y z
N MET A 1 -23.85 17.83 -9.10
CA MET A 1 -22.87 17.69 -10.21
C MET A 1 -22.41 16.23 -10.18
N CYS A 2 -22.66 15.45 -11.22
CA CYS A 2 -22.29 14.03 -11.22
C CYS A 2 -20.79 13.91 -11.51
N ILE A 3 -19.98 13.88 -10.45
CA ILE A 3 -18.53 13.63 -10.55
C ILE A 3 -18.35 12.13 -10.77
N ARG A 4 -17.31 11.75 -11.48
CA ARG A 4 -16.90 10.37 -11.74
C ARG A 4 -15.54 10.15 -11.11
N ASP A 5 -15.34 8.98 -10.54
CA ASP A 5 -14.11 8.64 -9.83
C ASP A 5 -13.47 7.39 -10.45
N ARG A 6 -12.17 7.39 -10.60
CA ARG A 6 -11.39 6.22 -10.95
C ARG A 6 -10.08 6.18 -10.19
N ILE A 7 -9.76 5.00 -9.70
CA ILE A 7 -8.49 4.73 -9.03
C ILE A 7 -7.80 3.59 -9.76
N PHE A 8 -6.60 3.86 -10.25
CA PHE A 8 -5.71 2.84 -10.79
C PHE A 8 -4.68 2.48 -9.72
N VAL A 9 -4.64 1.21 -9.34
CA VAL A 9 -3.80 0.71 -8.24
C VAL A 9 -2.79 -0.30 -8.79
N GLY A 10 -1.50 0.04 -8.70
CA GLY A 10 -0.39 -0.89 -8.93
C GLY A 10 -0.14 -1.75 -7.69
N ASP A 11 0.36 -2.96 -7.88
CA ASP A 11 0.61 -3.94 -6.82
C ASP A 11 2.12 -4.09 -6.55
N ASP A 12 2.58 -3.86 -5.31
CA ASP A 12 3.99 -3.99 -4.92
C ASP A 12 4.97 -3.05 -5.67
N MET A 13 4.56 -1.83 -6.00
CA MET A 13 5.43 -0.85 -6.65
C MET A 13 5.99 0.15 -5.64
N ASN A 14 7.32 0.27 -5.56
CA ASN A 14 7.94 1.30 -4.74
C ASN A 14 7.66 2.70 -5.28
N TRP A 15 7.47 3.66 -4.38
CA TRP A 15 7.02 5.01 -4.71
C TRP A 15 7.95 5.77 -5.68
N ASN A 16 9.29 5.52 -5.61
CA ASN A 16 10.29 6.20 -6.43
C ASN A 16 10.67 5.44 -7.71
N ASP A 17 10.00 4.33 -8.03
CA ASP A 17 10.30 3.54 -9.24
C ASP A 17 9.46 3.99 -10.45
N CYS A 18 9.08 5.29 -10.50
CA CYS A 18 8.46 5.90 -11.67
C CYS A 18 8.97 7.33 -11.91
N GLU A 19 8.85 7.79 -13.15
CA GLU A 19 9.44 9.07 -13.61
C GLU A 19 9.00 10.28 -12.77
N PRO A 20 7.72 10.47 -12.37
CA PRO A 20 7.31 11.64 -11.58
C PRO A 20 7.96 11.71 -10.19
N TYR A 21 8.45 10.60 -9.68
CA TYR A 21 9.11 10.50 -8.38
C TYR A 21 10.62 10.30 -8.47
N GLY A 22 11.20 10.57 -9.63
CA GLY A 22 12.63 10.70 -9.81
C GLY A 22 13.35 9.49 -10.41
N SER A 23 12.62 8.44 -10.81
CA SER A 23 13.25 7.36 -11.58
C SER A 23 13.70 7.88 -12.94
N ASN A 24 15.00 7.78 -13.22
CA ASN A 24 15.59 8.03 -14.53
C ASN A 24 15.84 6.74 -15.32
N VAL A 25 15.60 5.60 -14.72
CA VAL A 25 15.77 4.26 -15.31
C VAL A 25 14.45 3.74 -15.85
N VAL A 26 13.44 3.62 -14.98
CA VAL A 26 12.15 3.02 -15.31
C VAL A 26 11.31 3.99 -16.14
N LYS A 27 10.79 3.51 -17.29
CA LYS A 27 9.98 4.31 -18.20
C LYS A 27 8.50 4.16 -17.88
N THR A 28 7.88 5.26 -17.48
CA THR A 28 6.47 5.35 -17.09
C THR A 28 5.78 6.58 -17.70
N PRO A 29 5.74 6.66 -19.06
CA PRO A 29 5.27 7.87 -19.76
C PRO A 29 3.81 8.21 -19.45
N TYR A 30 2.94 7.24 -19.15
CA TYR A 30 1.55 7.51 -18.85
C TYR A 30 1.35 7.98 -17.40
N ILE A 31 2.09 7.46 -16.43
CA ILE A 31 2.15 7.99 -15.08
C ILE A 31 2.72 9.41 -15.11
N GLN A 32 3.78 9.65 -15.89
CA GLN A 32 4.36 10.99 -16.10
C GLN A 32 3.34 11.96 -16.72
N LYS A 33 2.60 11.50 -17.73
CA LYS A 33 1.53 12.30 -18.36
C LYS A 33 0.45 12.67 -17.35
N LEU A 34 0.01 11.72 -16.52
CA LEU A 34 -0.98 11.97 -15.47
C LEU A 34 -0.47 13.01 -14.46
N ALA A 35 0.80 12.93 -14.08
CA ALA A 35 1.44 13.91 -13.18
C ALA A 35 1.53 15.32 -13.81
N ASN A 36 1.88 15.40 -15.08
CA ASN A 36 1.93 16.69 -15.80
C ASN A 36 0.56 17.34 -15.95
N GLU A 37 -0.50 16.55 -16.02
CA GLU A 37 -1.89 17.00 -16.15
C GLU A 37 -2.61 17.11 -14.79
N GLY A 38 -1.96 16.76 -13.69
CA GLY A 38 -2.52 16.72 -12.34
C GLY A 38 -1.57 17.22 -11.26
N MET A 39 -1.74 16.67 -10.07
CA MET A 39 -0.92 16.95 -8.87
C MET A 39 -0.28 15.63 -8.37
N SER A 40 1.03 15.68 -8.14
CA SER A 40 1.78 14.62 -7.46
C SER A 40 1.88 14.91 -5.96
N PHE A 41 1.80 13.87 -5.13
CA PHE A 41 1.85 14.00 -3.67
C PHE A 41 3.10 13.29 -3.13
N ASP A 42 4.00 14.05 -2.49
CA ASP A 42 5.30 13.54 -2.04
C ASP A 42 5.21 12.64 -0.80
N ASN A 43 4.16 12.78 0.00
CA ASN A 43 4.03 12.12 1.30
C ASN A 43 2.67 11.45 1.47
N MET A 44 2.36 10.49 0.61
CA MET A 44 1.24 9.57 0.76
C MET A 44 1.75 8.25 1.35
N PHE A 45 1.03 7.71 2.33
CA PHE A 45 1.39 6.47 3.02
C PHE A 45 0.21 5.52 3.13
N THR A 46 0.48 4.22 2.96
CA THR A 46 -0.40 3.19 3.54
C THR A 46 -0.06 3.02 5.02
N SER A 47 -0.91 2.36 5.81
CA SER A 47 -0.55 1.97 7.19
C SER A 47 0.01 0.56 7.28
N THR A 48 0.00 -0.20 6.20
CA THR A 48 0.49 -1.57 6.21
C THR A 48 1.05 -1.93 4.84
N ALA A 49 2.21 -2.60 4.82
CA ALA A 49 2.81 -3.04 3.57
C ALA A 49 2.41 -4.50 3.27
N MET A 50 1.10 -4.74 3.15
CA MET A 50 0.49 -6.03 2.82
C MET A 50 -0.79 -5.84 2.01
N CYS A 51 -0.94 -6.62 0.93
CA CYS A 51 -1.98 -6.43 -0.10
C CYS A 51 -3.41 -6.36 0.45
N ALA A 52 -3.92 -7.42 1.11
CA ALA A 52 -5.30 -7.44 1.57
C ALA A 52 -5.63 -6.34 2.59
N PRO A 53 -4.80 -6.09 3.63
CA PRO A 53 -5.03 -5.00 4.56
C PRO A 53 -4.99 -3.62 3.90
N THR A 54 -4.01 -3.34 3.03
CA THR A 54 -3.90 -2.05 2.33
C THR A 54 -5.11 -1.78 1.45
N ARG A 55 -5.55 -2.76 0.64
CA ARG A 55 -6.71 -2.60 -0.25
C ARG A 55 -7.98 -2.33 0.54
N GLN A 56 -8.18 -3.04 1.64
CA GLN A 56 -9.35 -2.82 2.50
C GLN A 56 -9.28 -1.49 3.26
N GLN A 57 -8.09 -1.05 3.68
CA GLN A 57 -7.89 0.31 4.21
C GLN A 57 -8.26 1.39 3.20
N LEU A 58 -7.77 1.27 1.96
CA LEU A 58 -8.09 2.19 0.87
C LEU A 58 -9.61 2.29 0.62
N MET A 59 -10.31 1.16 0.71
CA MET A 59 -11.73 1.06 0.38
C MET A 59 -12.67 1.43 1.53
N THR A 60 -12.20 1.37 2.79
CA THR A 60 -13.05 1.62 3.97
C THR A 60 -12.77 2.95 4.66
N GLY A 61 -11.59 3.54 4.48
CA GLY A 61 -11.15 4.71 5.25
C GLY A 61 -10.87 4.42 6.72
N LEU A 62 -10.65 3.13 7.06
CA LEU A 62 -10.36 2.64 8.42
C LEU A 62 -8.97 2.04 8.52
N TYR A 63 -8.35 2.20 9.68
CA TYR A 63 -7.12 1.46 9.99
C TYR A 63 -7.37 -0.05 10.12
N PRO A 64 -6.36 -0.88 9.78
CA PRO A 64 -6.56 -2.33 9.67
C PRO A 64 -7.04 -3.02 10.96
N VAL A 65 -6.56 -2.61 12.15
CA VAL A 65 -7.00 -3.25 13.41
C VAL A 65 -8.48 -2.97 13.66
N ARG A 66 -8.88 -1.72 13.58
CA ARG A 66 -10.29 -1.33 13.77
C ARG A 66 -11.21 -2.00 12.76
N SER A 67 -10.81 -2.06 11.50
CA SER A 67 -11.63 -2.74 10.47
C SER A 67 -11.62 -4.26 10.59
N GLY A 68 -10.64 -4.86 11.30
CA GLY A 68 -10.42 -6.30 11.42
C GLY A 68 -9.57 -6.90 10.31
N ALA A 69 -9.20 -6.13 9.29
CA ALA A 69 -8.41 -6.60 8.15
C ALA A 69 -6.90 -6.31 8.33
N TYR A 70 -6.33 -6.67 9.47
CA TYR A 70 -4.92 -6.38 9.76
C TYR A 70 -3.93 -7.50 9.41
N PRO A 71 -4.24 -8.81 9.43
CA PRO A 71 -3.35 -9.81 8.86
C PRO A 71 -3.53 -9.94 7.34
N ASN A 72 -2.51 -10.42 6.65
CA ASN A 72 -2.66 -10.69 5.22
C ASN A 72 -3.72 -11.79 4.96
N HIS A 73 -4.39 -11.76 3.80
CA HIS A 73 -5.50 -12.66 3.44
C HIS A 73 -6.68 -12.64 4.43
N SER A 74 -6.91 -11.52 5.09
CA SER A 74 -8.04 -11.30 5.99
C SER A 74 -9.17 -10.53 5.33
N VAL A 75 -10.30 -10.47 6.04
CA VAL A 75 -11.48 -9.69 5.66
C VAL A 75 -11.88 -8.75 6.80
N VAL A 76 -12.55 -7.65 6.50
CA VAL A 76 -13.08 -6.74 7.52
C VAL A 76 -14.16 -7.42 8.38
N TYR A 77 -14.56 -6.79 9.48
CA TYR A 77 -15.75 -7.22 10.22
C TYR A 77 -17.02 -7.02 9.38
N ASP A 78 -18.00 -7.88 9.59
CA ASP A 78 -19.25 -7.91 8.78
C ASP A 78 -20.04 -6.60 8.84
N SER A 79 -19.87 -5.82 9.91
CA SER A 79 -20.52 -4.52 10.08
C SER A 79 -19.85 -3.37 9.32
N VAL A 80 -18.59 -3.56 8.87
CA VAL A 80 -17.80 -2.49 8.22
C VAL A 80 -18.39 -2.17 6.85
N LYS A 81 -18.61 -0.89 6.61
CA LYS A 81 -19.00 -0.35 5.32
C LYS A 81 -17.80 0.11 4.51
N SER A 82 -17.86 -0.06 3.20
CA SER A 82 -16.87 0.45 2.26
C SER A 82 -17.40 1.60 1.40
N PHE A 83 -16.53 2.21 0.61
CA PHE A 83 -16.91 3.23 -0.37
C PHE A 83 -18.09 2.82 -1.25
N ALA A 84 -18.26 1.51 -1.50
CA ALA A 84 -19.34 1.01 -2.35
C ALA A 84 -20.74 1.24 -1.74
N HIS A 85 -20.86 1.25 -0.43
CA HIS A 85 -22.11 1.64 0.22
C HIS A 85 -22.41 3.12 0.01
N TYR A 86 -21.44 3.99 0.33
CA TYR A 86 -21.63 5.43 0.30
C TYR A 86 -21.88 5.94 -1.11
N PHE A 87 -21.07 5.54 -2.07
CA PHE A 87 -21.25 5.96 -3.47
C PHE A 87 -22.46 5.28 -4.12
N GLY A 88 -22.77 4.02 -3.75
CA GLY A 88 -23.99 3.35 -4.18
C GLY A 88 -25.27 4.07 -3.74
N GLU A 89 -25.34 4.53 -2.49
CA GLU A 89 -26.45 5.36 -1.95
C GLU A 89 -26.56 6.72 -2.67
N LEU A 90 -25.45 7.25 -3.17
CA LEU A 90 -25.41 8.46 -4.01
C LEU A 90 -25.76 8.20 -5.48
N GLY A 91 -26.14 6.97 -5.86
CA GLY A 91 -26.55 6.58 -7.21
C GLY A 91 -25.42 6.27 -8.17
N TYR A 92 -24.18 6.10 -7.67
CA TYR A 92 -23.04 5.70 -8.50
C TYR A 92 -23.11 4.23 -8.89
N GLU A 93 -22.63 3.91 -10.09
CA GLU A 93 -22.24 2.56 -10.43
C GLU A 93 -20.83 2.30 -9.87
N VAL A 94 -20.71 1.38 -8.91
CA VAL A 94 -19.44 1.05 -8.26
C VAL A 94 -18.92 -0.25 -8.82
N ALA A 95 -17.75 -0.20 -9.48
CA ALA A 95 -17.16 -1.36 -10.13
C ALA A 95 -15.67 -1.52 -9.82
N LEU A 96 -15.20 -2.76 -9.85
CA LEU A 96 -13.79 -3.11 -9.75
C LEU A 96 -13.42 -4.15 -10.79
N ILE A 97 -12.28 -3.95 -11.44
CA ILE A 97 -11.66 -4.94 -12.31
C ILE A 97 -10.25 -5.25 -11.83
N GLY A 98 -9.84 -6.53 -11.95
CA GLY A 98 -8.52 -6.99 -11.55
C GLY A 98 -8.47 -7.64 -10.18
N LYS A 99 -7.41 -7.40 -9.41
CA LYS A 99 -7.15 -8.05 -8.12
C LYS A 99 -8.18 -7.66 -7.06
N LYS A 100 -8.99 -8.65 -6.63
CA LYS A 100 -10.08 -8.44 -5.68
C LYS A 100 -9.58 -8.23 -4.24
N HIS A 101 -9.00 -9.22 -3.63
CA HIS A 101 -8.31 -9.27 -2.32
C HIS A 101 -8.97 -8.48 -1.16
N TYR A 102 -10.30 -8.53 -1.06
CA TYR A 102 -11.13 -7.91 -0.02
C TYR A 102 -12.37 -8.81 0.29
N GLY A 103 -13.03 -8.57 1.40
CA GLY A 103 -14.25 -9.25 1.83
C GLY A 103 -14.70 -8.84 3.25
N PRO A 104 -15.85 -9.31 3.72
CA PRO A 104 -16.83 -10.15 3.01
C PRO A 104 -17.62 -9.39 1.94
N ALA A 105 -18.42 -10.10 1.13
CA ALA A 105 -19.14 -9.51 0.00
C ALA A 105 -20.10 -8.38 0.44
N ASP A 106 -20.79 -8.57 1.54
CA ASP A 106 -21.77 -7.59 2.07
C ASP A 106 -21.11 -6.28 2.50
N SER A 107 -19.84 -6.30 2.94
CA SER A 107 -19.05 -5.10 3.22
C SER A 107 -18.55 -4.39 1.97
N PHE A 108 -18.59 -5.07 0.82
CA PHE A 108 -18.11 -4.56 -0.46
C PHE A 108 -19.10 -4.88 -1.59
N PRO A 109 -20.27 -4.21 -1.64
CA PRO A 109 -21.26 -4.40 -2.70
C PRO A 109 -20.78 -3.78 -4.02
N ILE A 110 -19.71 -4.34 -4.59
CA ILE A 110 -19.00 -3.87 -5.77
C ILE A 110 -19.38 -4.77 -6.95
N ASN A 111 -19.70 -4.18 -8.12
CA ASN A 111 -19.80 -4.90 -9.38
C ASN A 111 -18.38 -5.36 -9.79
N TYR A 112 -18.07 -6.63 -9.57
CA TYR A 112 -16.78 -7.20 -9.90
C TYR A 112 -16.74 -7.67 -11.35
N LEU A 113 -15.96 -6.97 -12.19
CA LEU A 113 -15.86 -7.20 -13.63
C LEU A 113 -14.91 -8.36 -14.01
N GLY A 114 -14.23 -8.96 -13.04
CA GLY A 114 -13.29 -10.06 -13.23
C GLY A 114 -11.83 -9.59 -13.20
N GLY A 115 -10.94 -10.54 -13.46
CA GLY A 115 -9.50 -10.39 -13.43
C GLY A 115 -8.82 -11.56 -12.74
N VAL A 116 -7.51 -11.72 -12.92
CA VAL A 116 -6.71 -12.74 -12.26
C VAL A 116 -6.31 -12.24 -10.87
N GLN A 117 -6.35 -13.11 -9.86
CA GLN A 117 -6.07 -12.72 -8.47
C GLN A 117 -4.57 -12.54 -8.20
N HIS A 118 -3.74 -13.31 -8.88
CA HIS A 118 -2.28 -13.25 -8.86
C HIS A 118 -1.78 -13.50 -10.27
N ASP A 119 -0.60 -13.02 -10.55
CA ASP A 119 0.08 -13.38 -11.78
C ASP A 119 0.38 -14.89 -11.76
N THR A 120 -0.31 -15.61 -12.60
CA THR A 120 -0.22 -17.08 -12.68
C THR A 120 0.76 -17.53 -13.76
N GLY A 121 1.48 -16.60 -14.39
CA GLY A 121 2.33 -16.92 -15.54
C GLY A 121 1.55 -17.23 -16.82
N ILE A 122 0.26 -16.91 -16.86
CA ILE A 122 -0.57 -17.07 -18.05
C ILE A 122 -0.19 -16.00 -19.09
N ASP A 123 -0.06 -16.38 -20.34
CA ASP A 123 0.13 -15.44 -21.44
C ASP A 123 -1.11 -14.55 -21.60
N GLY A 124 -0.88 -13.26 -21.85
CA GLY A 124 -1.92 -12.27 -22.06
C GLY A 124 -2.15 -11.30 -20.90
N ASP A 125 -3.10 -10.41 -21.04
CA ASP A 125 -3.43 -9.39 -20.03
C ASP A 125 -4.24 -10.02 -18.89
N ASP A 126 -3.87 -9.71 -17.64
CA ASP A 126 -4.58 -10.17 -16.42
C ASP A 126 -5.96 -9.53 -16.30
N ILE A 127 -6.19 -8.44 -17.01
CA ILE A 127 -7.40 -7.63 -16.99
C ILE A 127 -7.90 -7.40 -18.40
N ASP A 128 -9.14 -7.80 -18.68
CA ASP A 128 -9.86 -7.45 -19.91
C ASP A 128 -10.43 -6.03 -19.77
N LEU A 129 -9.66 -5.04 -20.20
CA LEU A 129 -10.04 -3.62 -20.13
C LEU A 129 -11.30 -3.28 -20.95
N GLY A 130 -11.69 -4.10 -21.93
CA GLY A 130 -12.95 -3.90 -22.68
C GLY A 130 -14.19 -3.92 -21.77
N LYS A 131 -14.12 -4.61 -20.64
CA LYS A 131 -15.21 -4.69 -19.67
C LYS A 131 -15.51 -3.38 -18.94
N ILE A 132 -14.62 -2.39 -18.97
CA ILE A 132 -14.90 -1.07 -18.37
C ILE A 132 -15.70 -0.16 -19.29
N GLU A 133 -15.72 -0.40 -20.60
CA GLU A 133 -16.44 0.45 -21.56
C GLU A 133 -17.92 0.65 -21.24
N PRO A 134 -18.71 -0.39 -20.89
CA PRO A 134 -20.11 -0.22 -20.51
C PRO A 134 -20.30 0.68 -19.28
N ILE A 135 -19.38 0.58 -18.30
CA ILE A 135 -19.42 1.40 -17.08
C ILE A 135 -19.18 2.88 -17.41
N VAL A 136 -18.11 3.16 -18.17
CA VAL A 136 -17.71 4.55 -18.45
C VAL A 136 -18.59 5.23 -19.48
N SER A 137 -19.22 4.45 -20.40
CA SER A 137 -20.15 4.95 -21.42
C SER A 137 -21.55 5.20 -20.85
N GLY A 138 -21.93 4.54 -19.76
CA GLY A 138 -23.24 4.64 -19.13
C GLY A 138 -23.60 6.05 -18.68
N ASP A 139 -24.89 6.31 -18.42
CA ASP A 139 -25.39 7.63 -17.99
C ASP A 139 -25.16 7.91 -16.50
N LYS A 140 -25.02 6.88 -15.68
CA LYS A 140 -24.79 7.01 -14.25
C LYS A 140 -23.39 7.56 -13.94
N PRO A 141 -23.22 8.31 -12.85
CA PRO A 141 -21.89 8.53 -12.32
C PRO A 141 -21.28 7.18 -11.93
N PHE A 142 -19.98 7.04 -12.02
CA PHE A 142 -19.31 5.79 -11.68
C PHE A 142 -18.16 6.01 -10.70
N PHE A 143 -17.90 4.99 -9.88
CA PHE A 143 -16.67 4.82 -9.12
C PHE A 143 -16.00 3.52 -9.60
N LEU A 144 -14.89 3.64 -10.31
CA LEU A 144 -14.20 2.53 -10.94
C LEU A 144 -12.82 2.31 -10.33
N VAL A 145 -12.55 1.10 -9.84
CA VAL A 145 -11.23 0.68 -9.37
C VAL A 145 -10.61 -0.28 -10.40
N ILE A 146 -9.45 0.07 -10.93
CA ILE A 146 -8.63 -0.78 -11.79
C ILE A 146 -7.44 -1.25 -10.96
N ALA A 147 -7.50 -2.50 -10.49
CA ALA A 147 -6.56 -3.08 -9.56
C ALA A 147 -5.63 -4.05 -10.29
N GLN A 148 -4.47 -3.57 -10.72
CA GLN A 148 -3.47 -4.36 -11.41
C GLN A 148 -2.81 -5.39 -10.49
N ASN A 149 -2.26 -6.47 -11.08
CA ASN A 149 -1.38 -7.40 -10.38
C ASN A 149 0.09 -6.98 -10.47
N GLN A 150 0.47 -6.22 -11.49
CA GLN A 150 1.85 -5.76 -11.67
C GLN A 150 2.17 -4.55 -10.79
N PRO A 151 3.42 -4.45 -10.35
CA PRO A 151 4.56 -5.38 -10.52
C PRO A 151 4.74 -6.40 -9.39
N HIS A 152 3.67 -7.12 -8.98
CA HIS A 152 3.77 -8.22 -8.01
C HIS A 152 4.55 -9.41 -8.59
N SER A 153 5.41 -10.03 -7.79
CA SER A 153 6.12 -11.27 -8.20
C SER A 153 5.16 -12.46 -8.42
N PRO A 154 5.45 -13.40 -9.36
CA PRO A 154 6.64 -13.50 -10.20
C PRO A 154 6.67 -12.43 -11.30
N TRP A 155 7.85 -11.88 -11.58
CA TRP A 155 8.02 -10.84 -12.59
C TRP A 155 8.22 -11.49 -13.96
N ASN A 156 7.15 -11.69 -14.71
CA ASN A 156 7.12 -12.43 -15.97
C ASN A 156 6.37 -11.69 -17.09
N ARG A 157 6.05 -10.41 -16.89
CA ARG A 157 5.41 -9.52 -17.87
C ARG A 157 6.37 -8.42 -18.33
N GLY A 158 6.03 -7.82 -19.47
CA GLY A 158 6.83 -6.75 -20.04
C GLY A 158 7.90 -7.26 -21.01
N SER A 159 8.73 -6.35 -21.46
CA SER A 159 9.83 -6.62 -22.41
C SER A 159 11.19 -6.61 -21.69
N ASP A 160 12.17 -7.32 -22.22
CA ASP A 160 13.56 -7.38 -21.70
C ASP A 160 14.36 -6.09 -21.99
N GLN A 161 13.71 -4.92 -21.81
CA GLN A 161 14.33 -3.63 -22.14
C GLN A 161 15.35 -3.16 -21.08
N TYR A 162 15.28 -3.70 -19.87
CA TYR A 162 16.19 -3.36 -18.78
C TYR A 162 17.22 -4.47 -18.60
N LYS A 163 18.45 -4.28 -19.15
CA LYS A 163 19.49 -5.27 -19.00
C LYS A 163 20.10 -5.20 -17.59
N ALA A 164 20.20 -6.34 -16.94
CA ALA A 164 20.67 -6.45 -15.55
C ALA A 164 22.06 -5.82 -15.35
N GLU A 165 22.98 -5.97 -16.33
CA GLU A 165 24.34 -5.41 -16.32
C GLU A 165 24.38 -3.89 -16.41
N ASP A 166 23.40 -3.26 -17.03
CA ASP A 166 23.35 -1.81 -17.24
C ASP A 166 22.66 -1.06 -16.08
N LEU A 167 22.08 -1.77 -15.12
CA LEU A 167 21.34 -1.14 -14.01
C LEU A 167 22.26 -0.49 -12.99
N THR A 168 21.93 0.74 -12.62
CA THR A 168 22.45 1.35 -11.39
C THR A 168 21.63 0.86 -10.21
N ILE A 169 22.28 0.18 -9.26
CA ILE A 169 21.60 -0.36 -8.09
C ILE A 169 21.36 0.75 -7.06
N PRO A 170 20.13 0.93 -6.58
CA PRO A 170 19.83 1.92 -5.54
C PRO A 170 20.68 1.72 -4.28
N GLU A 171 21.06 2.81 -3.62
CA GLU A 171 21.90 2.77 -2.41
C GLU A 171 21.27 2.05 -1.20
N TYR A 172 19.94 1.85 -1.23
CA TYR A 172 19.19 1.07 -0.26
C TYR A 172 19.04 -0.41 -0.67
N MET A 173 19.90 -0.91 -1.52
CA MET A 173 20.00 -2.32 -1.92
C MET A 173 21.45 -2.79 -1.90
N VAL A 174 21.63 -4.11 -1.84
CA VAL A 174 22.94 -4.73 -2.04
C VAL A 174 23.07 -5.10 -3.52
N ASP A 175 24.15 -4.64 -4.15
CA ASP A 175 24.48 -5.03 -5.52
C ASP A 175 24.90 -6.50 -5.57
N SER A 176 24.07 -7.31 -6.20
CA SER A 176 24.32 -8.71 -6.44
C SER A 176 23.73 -9.15 -7.78
N PRO A 177 24.21 -10.25 -8.36
CA PRO A 177 23.62 -10.77 -9.61
C PRO A 177 22.12 -11.02 -9.48
N MET A 178 21.65 -11.46 -8.31
CA MET A 178 20.23 -11.70 -8.04
C MET A 178 19.45 -10.37 -7.95
N THR A 179 19.96 -9.37 -7.24
CA THR A 179 19.35 -8.03 -7.18
C THR A 179 19.18 -7.45 -8.57
N ARG A 180 20.23 -7.50 -9.39
CA ARG A 180 20.23 -6.99 -10.78
C ARG A 180 19.19 -7.69 -11.65
N SER A 181 19.17 -9.04 -11.60
CA SER A 181 18.21 -9.84 -12.35
C SER A 181 16.75 -9.53 -11.93
N HIS A 182 16.48 -9.45 -10.62
CA HIS A 182 15.14 -9.17 -10.13
C HIS A 182 14.70 -7.74 -10.44
N LEU A 183 15.57 -6.76 -10.32
CA LEU A 183 15.26 -5.38 -10.70
C LEU A 183 14.96 -5.24 -12.20
N SER A 184 15.73 -5.93 -13.05
CA SER A 184 15.48 -5.96 -14.51
C SER A 184 14.05 -6.40 -14.81
N SER A 185 13.61 -7.53 -14.26
CA SER A 185 12.27 -8.06 -14.46
C SER A 185 11.19 -7.18 -13.82
N TYR A 186 11.40 -6.71 -12.59
CA TYR A 186 10.51 -5.83 -11.86
C TYR A 186 10.28 -4.49 -12.59
N TYR A 187 11.32 -3.87 -13.12
CA TYR A 187 11.22 -2.64 -13.90
C TYR A 187 10.47 -2.84 -15.22
N SER A 188 10.64 -4.01 -15.85
CA SER A 188 9.89 -4.38 -17.05
C SER A 188 8.40 -4.47 -16.76
N GLU A 189 8.01 -5.00 -15.62
CA GLU A 189 6.62 -5.07 -15.20
C GLU A 189 6.02 -3.72 -14.84
N ILE A 190 6.79 -2.80 -14.26
CA ILE A 190 6.32 -1.42 -14.03
C ILE A 190 6.00 -0.74 -15.37
N THR A 191 6.88 -0.88 -16.37
CA THR A 191 6.61 -0.30 -17.70
C THR A 191 5.42 -0.96 -18.37
N TYR A 192 5.22 -2.27 -18.20
CA TYR A 192 4.03 -2.96 -18.67
C TYR A 192 2.76 -2.42 -17.97
N MET A 193 2.76 -2.29 -16.66
CA MET A 193 1.67 -1.70 -15.88
C MET A 193 1.35 -0.27 -16.34
N ASP A 194 2.35 0.56 -16.58
CA ASP A 194 2.17 1.92 -17.12
C ASP A 194 1.47 1.90 -18.48
N SER A 195 1.78 0.92 -19.35
CA SER A 195 1.09 0.77 -20.63
C SER A 195 -0.39 0.43 -20.46
N LEU A 196 -0.76 -0.33 -19.44
CA LEU A 196 -2.16 -0.65 -19.11
C LEU A 196 -2.90 0.57 -18.55
N LEU A 197 -2.22 1.42 -17.78
CA LEU A 197 -2.75 2.74 -17.41
C LEU A 197 -3.04 3.57 -18.66
N GLY A 198 -2.12 3.61 -19.63
CA GLY A 198 -2.32 4.30 -20.90
C GLY A 198 -3.56 3.81 -21.66
N LYS A 199 -3.71 2.51 -21.85
CA LYS A 199 -4.90 1.89 -22.47
C LYS A 199 -6.19 2.27 -21.72
N THR A 200 -6.15 2.27 -20.38
CA THR A 200 -7.30 2.66 -19.54
C THR A 200 -7.68 4.13 -19.76
N LEU A 201 -6.69 5.03 -19.78
CA LEU A 201 -6.90 6.44 -20.04
C LEU A 201 -7.52 6.68 -21.44
N ASP A 202 -7.07 5.95 -22.45
CA ASP A 202 -7.58 6.05 -23.81
C ASP A 202 -9.05 5.62 -23.93
N ILE A 203 -9.45 4.52 -23.26
CA ILE A 203 -10.86 4.09 -23.22
C ILE A 203 -11.74 5.20 -22.66
N ILE A 204 -11.32 5.83 -21.56
CA ILE A 204 -12.12 6.86 -20.89
C ILE A 204 -12.12 8.19 -21.69
N ASN A 205 -11.02 8.52 -22.33
CA ASN A 205 -10.94 9.72 -23.16
C ASN A 205 -11.89 9.65 -24.38
N LYS A 206 -12.15 8.46 -24.93
CA LYS A 206 -13.06 8.26 -26.06
C LYS A 206 -14.52 8.59 -25.73
N VAL A 207 -14.91 8.52 -24.45
CA VAL A 207 -16.32 8.78 -24.05
C VAL A 207 -16.59 10.24 -23.66
N GLU A 208 -15.65 11.15 -23.90
CA GLU A 208 -15.79 12.62 -23.70
C GLU A 208 -16.29 13.05 -22.30
N LYS A 209 -16.08 12.20 -21.26
CA LYS A 209 -16.52 12.46 -19.89
C LYS A 209 -15.36 12.86 -18.96
N THR A 210 -14.20 13.23 -19.52
CA THR A 210 -12.95 13.49 -18.79
C THR A 210 -13.01 14.70 -17.89
N ASP A 211 -13.71 15.76 -18.29
CA ASP A 211 -13.70 17.04 -17.57
C ASP A 211 -14.33 16.97 -16.19
N ASN A 212 -15.18 16.00 -15.95
CA ASN A 212 -15.82 15.78 -14.66
C ASN A 212 -15.44 14.44 -14.03
N THR A 213 -14.20 14.00 -14.24
CA THR A 213 -13.67 12.74 -13.74
C THR A 213 -12.40 12.98 -12.93
N ILE A 214 -12.38 12.54 -11.67
CA ILE A 214 -11.17 12.43 -10.87
C ILE A 214 -10.45 11.15 -11.29
N SER A 215 -9.17 11.26 -11.62
CA SER A 215 -8.32 10.13 -11.98
C SER A 215 -7.17 10.05 -11.01
N ILE A 216 -7.05 8.94 -10.33
CA ILE A 216 -6.00 8.68 -9.35
C ILE A 216 -5.15 7.52 -9.83
N PHE A 217 -3.83 7.69 -9.80
CA PHE A 217 -2.85 6.60 -9.83
C PHE A 217 -2.22 6.48 -8.44
N THR A 218 -2.12 5.25 -7.94
CA THR A 218 -1.38 4.94 -6.72
C THR A 218 -0.80 3.53 -6.76
N SER A 219 0.26 3.27 -6.00
CA SER A 219 0.68 1.91 -5.68
C SER A 219 0.02 1.48 -4.36
N GLU A 220 -0.18 0.18 -4.13
CA GLU A 220 -0.77 -0.24 -2.85
C GLU A 220 0.21 -0.13 -1.68
N GLN A 221 1.47 -0.54 -1.86
CA GLN A 221 2.59 -0.43 -0.93
C GLN A 221 3.91 -0.54 -1.70
N GLY A 222 5.03 -0.55 -0.95
CA GLY A 222 6.34 -0.75 -1.53
C GLY A 222 6.60 -2.19 -2.02
N TYR A 223 7.68 -2.37 -2.71
CA TYR A 223 8.12 -3.54 -3.46
C TYR A 223 8.51 -4.76 -2.59
N ALA A 224 8.58 -5.95 -3.21
CA ALA A 224 8.93 -7.21 -2.55
C ALA A 224 10.45 -7.44 -2.49
N PHE A 225 11.20 -6.46 -1.96
CA PHE A 225 12.62 -6.56 -1.62
C PHE A 225 12.81 -6.31 -0.12
N PRO A 226 13.96 -6.68 0.50
CA PRO A 226 14.20 -6.36 1.91
C PRO A 226 13.98 -4.88 2.20
N TYR A 227 13.43 -4.56 3.39
CA TYR A 227 13.00 -3.24 3.84
C TYR A 227 11.76 -2.64 3.15
N GLY A 228 11.24 -3.24 2.09
CA GLY A 228 9.98 -2.89 1.44
C GLY A 228 8.76 -3.58 2.07
N LYS A 229 8.03 -4.35 1.27
CA LYS A 229 6.85 -5.13 1.69
C LYS A 229 7.10 -5.90 2.99
N TRP A 230 6.06 -6.05 3.80
CA TRP A 230 6.06 -6.69 5.14
C TRP A 230 6.83 -5.93 6.22
N THR A 231 7.11 -4.66 6.04
CA THR A 231 7.80 -3.84 7.04
C THR A 231 7.02 -2.55 7.35
N CYS A 232 7.49 -1.79 8.36
CA CYS A 232 6.98 -0.45 8.63
C CYS A 232 7.98 0.65 8.25
N TYR A 233 8.99 0.35 7.43
CA TYR A 233 9.90 1.36 6.86
C TYR A 233 9.22 2.14 5.73
N ASP A 234 9.73 3.32 5.38
CA ASP A 234 9.17 4.14 4.30
C ASP A 234 9.24 3.43 2.93
N LEU A 235 10.25 2.58 2.69
CA LEU A 235 10.29 1.73 1.50
C LEU A 235 9.11 0.75 1.40
N GLY A 236 8.45 0.44 2.52
CA GLY A 236 7.24 -0.38 2.55
C GLY A 236 5.96 0.44 2.57
N LEU A 237 5.92 1.53 3.35
CA LEU A 237 4.69 2.26 3.64
C LEU A 237 4.43 3.47 2.74
N LYS A 238 5.47 4.08 2.18
CA LYS A 238 5.33 5.25 1.29
C LYS A 238 4.92 4.80 -0.11
N THR A 239 3.96 5.52 -0.70
CA THR A 239 3.38 5.17 -2.00
C THR A 239 3.42 6.35 -2.96
N ALA A 240 3.56 6.08 -4.26
CA ALA A 240 3.28 7.06 -5.28
C ALA A 240 1.76 7.38 -5.28
N PHE A 241 1.41 8.65 -5.37
CA PHE A 241 0.03 9.08 -5.46
C PHE A 241 -0.08 10.33 -6.34
N ILE A 242 -0.86 10.22 -7.41
CA ILE A 242 -1.08 11.29 -8.38
C ILE A 242 -2.58 11.41 -8.61
N ALA A 243 -3.11 12.62 -8.56
CA ALA A 243 -4.51 12.90 -8.85
C ALA A 243 -4.65 13.95 -9.94
N LYS A 244 -5.52 13.68 -10.92
CA LYS A 244 -5.91 14.61 -11.98
C LYS A 244 -7.40 14.86 -11.91
N TRP A 245 -7.80 16.13 -11.98
CA TRP A 245 -9.19 16.53 -12.14
C TRP A 245 -9.24 17.84 -12.97
N PRO A 246 -9.57 17.74 -14.26
CA PRO A 246 -9.57 18.92 -15.13
C PRO A 246 -10.42 20.06 -14.59
N GLY A 247 -9.88 21.27 -14.64
CA GLY A 247 -10.55 22.48 -14.14
C GLY A 247 -10.66 22.60 -12.60
N ARG A 248 -10.21 21.61 -11.83
CA ARG A 248 -10.25 21.59 -10.36
C ARG A 248 -8.88 21.43 -9.73
N ILE A 249 -8.04 20.58 -10.29
CA ILE A 249 -6.63 20.42 -9.88
C ILE A 249 -5.77 21.18 -10.86
N LYS A 250 -4.89 22.05 -10.34
CA LYS A 250 -3.91 22.78 -11.15
C LYS A 250 -2.90 21.79 -11.74
N PRO A 251 -2.76 21.73 -13.08
CA PRO A 251 -1.81 20.82 -13.72
C PRO A 251 -0.35 21.08 -13.29
N ASN A 252 0.46 20.03 -13.35
CA ASN A 252 1.91 20.05 -13.09
C ASN A 252 2.23 20.68 -11.73
N THR A 253 1.48 20.31 -10.69
CA THR A 253 1.72 20.74 -9.31
C THR A 253 2.17 19.61 -8.42
N ARG A 254 2.72 19.94 -7.26
CA ARG A 254 3.22 18.99 -6.30
C ARG A 254 2.89 19.44 -4.88
N SER A 255 2.39 18.53 -4.05
CA SER A 255 2.13 18.79 -2.63
C SER A 255 3.06 18.00 -1.74
N LYS A 256 3.55 18.65 -0.67
CA LYS A 256 4.34 18.04 0.41
C LYS A 256 3.53 17.76 1.66
N ALA A 257 2.21 17.95 1.61
CA ALA A 257 1.33 17.57 2.71
C ALA A 257 1.43 16.07 3.00
N THR A 258 1.42 15.71 4.27
CA THR A 258 1.44 14.31 4.71
C THR A 258 0.03 13.77 4.76
N MET A 259 -0.23 12.65 4.07
CA MET A 259 -1.53 11.99 3.97
C MET A 259 -1.40 10.50 4.15
N GLN A 260 -2.50 9.84 4.47
CA GLN A 260 -2.56 8.40 4.61
C GLN A 260 -3.79 7.82 3.89
N TYR A 261 -3.77 6.57 3.49
CA TYR A 261 -4.82 5.94 2.68
C TYR A 261 -6.21 6.00 3.31
N VAL A 262 -6.32 6.04 4.63
CA VAL A 262 -7.60 6.26 5.33
C VAL A 262 -8.26 7.59 4.95
N ASP A 263 -7.51 8.55 4.41
CA ASP A 263 -7.99 9.88 4.02
C ASP A 263 -8.66 9.92 2.64
N ILE A 264 -8.45 8.87 1.81
CA ILE A 264 -8.87 8.92 0.40
C ILE A 264 -10.40 8.92 0.29
N ILE A 265 -11.09 8.00 0.94
CA ILE A 265 -12.57 7.93 0.86
C ILE A 265 -13.24 9.19 1.43
N PRO A 266 -12.87 9.70 2.63
CA PRO A 266 -13.39 10.98 3.09
C PRO A 266 -13.15 12.14 2.11
N THR A 267 -12.00 12.15 1.44
CA THR A 267 -11.68 13.20 0.44
C THR A 267 -12.56 13.12 -0.79
N LEU A 268 -12.81 11.91 -1.31
CA LEU A 268 -13.67 11.72 -2.47
C LEU A 268 -15.13 12.02 -2.15
N LEU A 269 -15.61 11.71 -0.95
CA LEU A 269 -16.94 12.12 -0.48
C LEU A 269 -17.07 13.65 -0.39
N ASP A 270 -16.08 14.32 0.18
CA ASP A 270 -16.04 15.79 0.25
C ASP A 270 -15.99 16.41 -1.17
N ALA A 271 -15.22 15.82 -2.08
CA ALA A 271 -15.14 16.27 -3.46
C ALA A 271 -16.48 16.20 -4.21
N VAL A 272 -17.36 15.27 -3.86
CA VAL A 272 -18.73 15.17 -4.41
C VAL A 272 -19.76 15.97 -3.61
N GLY A 273 -19.32 16.74 -2.62
CA GLY A 273 -20.15 17.65 -1.84
C GLY A 273 -20.84 17.01 -0.64
N GLN A 274 -20.36 15.85 -0.20
CA GLN A 274 -20.84 15.20 1.02
C GLN A 274 -19.99 15.59 2.21
N ASN A 275 -20.57 15.65 3.41
CA ASN A 275 -19.81 15.85 4.64
C ASN A 275 -19.34 14.48 5.19
N PRO A 276 -18.02 14.15 5.15
CA PRO A 276 -17.53 12.84 5.60
C PRO A 276 -17.83 12.54 7.09
N LEU A 277 -18.07 13.56 7.91
CA LEU A 277 -18.37 13.41 9.34
C LEU A 277 -19.78 12.89 9.62
N GLU A 278 -20.65 12.82 8.62
CA GLU A 278 -22.02 12.32 8.73
C GLU A 278 -22.16 10.83 8.44
N PHE A 279 -21.08 10.17 8.00
CA PHE A 279 -21.09 8.77 7.63
C PHE A 279 -20.75 7.84 8.81
N ASP A 280 -21.61 6.85 9.06
CA ASP A 280 -21.35 5.72 9.97
C ASP A 280 -20.64 4.62 9.18
N VAL A 281 -19.39 4.33 9.57
CA VAL A 281 -18.53 3.31 8.92
C VAL A 281 -18.87 1.88 9.36
N GLY A 282 -19.86 1.68 10.21
CA GLY A 282 -20.31 0.38 10.68
C GLY A 282 -19.48 -0.23 11.82
N MET A 283 -18.36 0.42 12.20
CA MET A 283 -17.48 -0.04 13.29
C MET A 283 -17.01 1.15 14.13
N ALA A 284 -17.30 1.13 15.42
CA ALA A 284 -16.79 2.13 16.36
C ALA A 284 -15.30 1.90 16.68
N ASP A 285 -14.56 2.98 16.97
CA ASP A 285 -13.28 2.90 17.66
C ASP A 285 -13.51 2.68 19.19
N THR A 286 -12.45 2.60 19.97
CA THR A 286 -12.55 2.37 21.42
C THR A 286 -13.20 3.52 22.18
N SER A 287 -13.26 4.73 21.60
CA SER A 287 -13.96 5.88 22.16
C SER A 287 -15.45 5.94 21.79
N GLY A 288 -15.91 5.00 20.96
CA GLY A 288 -17.27 4.95 20.44
C GLY A 288 -17.51 5.79 19.19
N ASN A 289 -16.46 6.39 18.60
CA ASN A 289 -16.57 7.14 17.36
C ASN A 289 -16.82 6.19 16.18
N LYS A 290 -17.84 6.48 15.38
CA LYS A 290 -18.24 5.68 14.22
C LYS A 290 -17.87 6.32 12.87
N ASN A 291 -17.17 7.43 12.87
CA ASN A 291 -16.73 8.09 11.65
C ASN A 291 -15.44 7.45 11.10
N PHE A 292 -15.01 7.87 9.92
CA PHE A 292 -13.73 7.47 9.34
C PHE A 292 -12.55 7.75 10.29
N ASP A 293 -11.50 6.93 10.21
CA ASP A 293 -10.18 7.24 10.79
C ASP A 293 -9.47 8.33 9.97
N GLY A 294 -9.84 8.40 8.70
CA GLY A 294 -9.39 9.40 7.76
C GLY A 294 -10.12 10.73 7.90
N LYS A 295 -9.51 11.76 7.33
CA LYS A 295 -10.11 13.08 7.16
C LYS A 295 -9.87 13.58 5.73
N SER A 296 -10.74 14.43 5.22
CA SER A 296 -10.61 14.98 3.87
C SER A 296 -9.35 15.85 3.72
N PHE A 297 -8.58 15.59 2.66
CA PHE A 297 -7.51 16.49 2.17
C PHE A 297 -7.92 17.26 0.91
N PHE A 298 -9.21 17.45 0.70
CA PHE A 298 -9.73 18.15 -0.49
C PHE A 298 -9.18 19.58 -0.61
N ASN A 299 -8.95 20.27 0.52
CA ASN A 299 -8.32 21.60 0.51
C ASN A 299 -6.85 21.57 0.03
N VAL A 300 -6.13 20.44 0.25
CA VAL A 300 -4.80 20.23 -0.34
C VAL A 300 -4.92 20.06 -1.85
N ILE A 301 -5.89 19.27 -2.31
CA ILE A 301 -6.17 19.06 -3.74
C ILE A 301 -6.48 20.40 -4.45
N LYS A 302 -7.23 21.30 -3.80
CA LYS A 302 -7.52 22.65 -4.34
C LYS A 302 -6.32 23.59 -4.29
N GLY A 303 -5.23 23.22 -3.63
CA GLY A 303 -4.07 24.10 -3.43
C GLY A 303 -4.28 25.19 -2.37
N GLU A 304 -5.27 25.05 -1.50
CA GLU A 304 -5.61 26.02 -0.44
C GLU A 304 -4.73 25.85 0.81
N THR A 305 -4.12 24.69 1.00
CA THR A 305 -3.24 24.38 2.13
C THR A 305 -2.21 23.30 1.78
N GLU A 306 -1.04 23.36 2.44
CA GLU A 306 -0.01 22.30 2.44
C GLU A 306 0.01 21.54 3.78
N LYS A 307 -1.00 21.72 4.63
CA LYS A 307 -1.11 21.03 5.92
C LYS A 307 -2.29 20.07 5.90
N HIS A 308 -2.05 18.82 6.38
CA HIS A 308 -3.10 17.84 6.54
C HIS A 308 -2.89 17.00 7.79
N ARG A 309 -1.87 16.13 7.83
CA ARG A 309 -1.53 15.31 9.00
C ARG A 309 -0.16 15.67 9.57
N ASP A 310 -0.06 15.65 10.89
CA ASP A 310 1.23 15.75 11.59
C ASP A 310 1.88 14.37 11.71
N TYR A 311 1.06 13.30 11.76
CA TYR A 311 1.51 11.93 11.95
C TYR A 311 0.82 10.95 11.00
N THR A 312 1.57 9.91 10.59
CA THR A 312 1.06 8.68 9.98
C THR A 312 1.48 7.48 10.80
N TYR A 313 0.73 6.39 10.68
CA TYR A 313 0.92 5.20 11.50
C TYR A 313 1.14 3.96 10.64
N GLY A 314 1.98 3.04 11.14
CA GLY A 314 2.29 1.79 10.49
C GLY A 314 2.00 0.59 11.36
N ILE A 315 1.51 -0.48 10.75
CA ILE A 315 1.26 -1.77 11.38
C ILE A 315 1.75 -2.90 10.48
N HIS A 316 2.45 -3.85 11.07
CA HIS A 316 2.73 -5.13 10.43
C HIS A 316 2.37 -6.27 11.37
N THR A 317 1.75 -7.29 10.79
CA THR A 317 1.34 -8.54 11.44
C THR A 317 1.92 -9.69 10.64
N THR A 318 2.71 -10.56 11.25
CA THR A 318 3.33 -11.69 10.54
C THR A 318 2.36 -12.84 10.31
N ARG A 319 1.28 -12.92 11.07
CA ARG A 319 0.21 -13.90 10.81
C ARG A 319 -0.38 -13.67 9.41
N GLY A 320 -0.40 -14.74 8.60
CA GLY A 320 -0.86 -14.67 7.22
C GLY A 320 0.21 -14.35 6.19
N VAL A 321 1.44 -14.12 6.61
CA VAL A 321 2.60 -14.04 5.71
C VAL A 321 3.16 -15.44 5.50
N ILE A 322 3.30 -15.86 4.25
CA ILE A 322 3.90 -17.15 3.90
C ILE A 322 5.35 -17.17 4.40
N ASN A 323 5.74 -18.25 5.10
CA ASN A 323 7.03 -18.40 5.74
C ASN A 323 7.35 -17.30 6.77
N GLY A 324 6.31 -16.59 7.26
CA GLY A 324 6.47 -15.56 8.29
C GLY A 324 6.80 -16.13 9.67
N SER A 325 7.37 -15.28 10.52
CA SER A 325 7.56 -15.58 11.94
C SER A 325 6.22 -15.99 12.57
N GLU A 326 6.28 -16.82 13.60
CA GLU A 326 5.07 -17.19 14.34
C GLU A 326 4.40 -15.96 14.98
N SER A 327 5.20 -15.04 15.49
CA SER A 327 4.76 -13.74 16.01
C SER A 327 5.89 -12.73 15.89
N TYR A 328 5.69 -11.69 15.10
CA TYR A 328 6.60 -10.54 15.01
C TYR A 328 5.81 -9.27 14.67
N PRO A 329 4.95 -8.79 15.57
CA PRO A 329 4.20 -7.57 15.33
C PRO A 329 5.10 -6.34 15.36
N ILE A 330 4.92 -5.44 14.41
CA ILE A 330 5.63 -4.16 14.32
C ILE A 330 4.61 -3.04 14.30
N ARG A 331 4.89 -1.96 15.04
CA ARG A 331 4.08 -0.74 15.04
C ARG A 331 4.98 0.46 14.81
N SER A 332 4.48 1.46 14.11
CA SER A 332 5.25 2.68 13.88
C SER A 332 4.39 3.93 13.88
N VAL A 333 5.03 5.04 14.21
CA VAL A 333 4.51 6.39 14.02
C VAL A 333 5.57 7.24 13.32
N ARG A 334 5.12 8.02 12.34
CA ARG A 334 5.96 8.91 11.55
C ARG A 334 5.43 10.33 11.63
N SER A 335 6.31 11.26 12.00
CA SER A 335 6.12 12.70 11.81
C SER A 335 6.74 13.11 10.45
N LYS A 336 6.75 14.42 10.15
CA LYS A 336 7.44 14.91 8.94
C LYS A 336 8.94 14.56 8.96
N LYS A 337 9.59 14.67 10.11
CA LYS A 337 11.05 14.52 10.26
C LYS A 337 11.48 13.19 10.87
N TYR A 338 10.76 12.69 11.87
CA TYR A 338 11.18 11.53 12.63
C TYR A 338 10.20 10.37 12.48
N LYS A 339 10.74 9.16 12.52
CA LYS A 339 9.96 7.93 12.57
C LYS A 339 10.41 7.06 13.72
N TYR A 340 9.45 6.58 14.49
CA TYR A 340 9.63 5.65 15.59
C TYR A 340 8.96 4.32 15.27
N ILE A 341 9.66 3.22 15.51
CA ILE A 341 9.21 1.86 15.26
C ILE A 341 9.36 1.03 16.55
N GLN A 342 8.35 0.24 16.90
CA GLN A 342 8.42 -0.79 17.93
C GLN A 342 8.31 -2.19 17.31
N ASN A 343 9.31 -3.04 17.61
CA ASN A 343 9.35 -4.46 17.27
C ASN A 343 8.95 -5.27 18.50
N LEU A 344 7.66 -5.54 18.66
CA LEU A 344 7.10 -6.04 19.93
C LEU A 344 7.59 -7.46 20.29
N SER A 345 8.06 -8.23 19.32
CA SER A 345 8.67 -9.56 19.54
C SER A 345 10.17 -9.56 19.19
N HIS A 346 10.92 -8.51 19.51
CA HIS A 346 12.33 -8.29 19.15
C HIS A 346 13.29 -9.41 19.59
N ASN A 347 12.92 -10.22 20.58
CA ASN A 347 13.70 -11.39 21.00
C ASN A 347 13.70 -12.50 19.95
N ASN A 348 12.67 -12.55 19.09
CA ASN A 348 12.56 -13.48 17.98
C ASN A 348 13.33 -12.96 16.75
N LEU A 349 13.45 -13.80 15.74
CA LEU A 349 13.91 -13.41 14.42
C LEU A 349 12.70 -13.08 13.54
N PHE A 350 12.86 -12.07 12.69
CA PHE A 350 11.89 -11.73 11.68
C PHE A 350 12.07 -12.60 10.44
N TYR A 351 11.04 -13.37 10.12
CA TYR A 351 10.98 -14.20 8.92
C TYR A 351 9.82 -13.77 8.02
N ASN A 352 10.05 -13.89 6.75
CA ASN A 352 9.05 -13.81 5.68
C ASN A 352 9.59 -14.56 4.45
N ILE A 353 8.88 -14.51 3.34
CA ILE A 353 9.27 -15.22 2.12
C ILE A 353 10.68 -14.86 1.63
N LEU A 354 11.14 -13.62 1.82
CA LEU A 354 12.49 -13.16 1.41
C LEU A 354 13.61 -13.84 2.19
N THR A 355 13.32 -14.33 3.41
CA THR A 355 14.30 -14.94 4.33
C THR A 355 14.13 -16.45 4.45
N ALA A 356 13.22 -17.06 3.69
CA ALA A 356 12.76 -18.44 3.89
C ALA A 356 13.70 -19.51 3.34
N GLU A 357 14.67 -19.16 2.50
CA GLU A 357 15.61 -20.07 1.83
C GLU A 357 14.92 -21.15 0.96
N ASP A 358 13.72 -20.85 0.47
CA ASP A 358 12.98 -21.72 -0.43
C ASP A 358 13.52 -21.59 -1.86
N LYS A 359 14.25 -22.61 -2.31
CA LYS A 359 14.87 -22.64 -3.66
C LYS A 359 13.86 -22.68 -4.81
N GLN A 360 12.59 -22.99 -4.54
CA GLN A 360 11.53 -23.00 -5.55
C GLN A 360 10.92 -21.61 -5.77
N ASN A 361 11.15 -20.68 -4.82
CA ASN A 361 10.69 -19.31 -4.94
C ASN A 361 11.87 -18.34 -5.14
N PRO A 362 12.00 -17.71 -6.31
CA PRO A 362 13.17 -16.89 -6.65
C PRO A 362 13.46 -15.78 -5.64
N ILE A 363 12.43 -15.13 -5.09
CA ILE A 363 12.63 -14.03 -4.16
C ILE A 363 13.08 -14.49 -2.76
N SER A 364 12.89 -15.75 -2.40
CA SER A 364 13.26 -16.26 -1.07
C SER A 364 14.76 -16.38 -0.83
N LEU A 365 15.55 -16.29 -1.89
CA LEU A 365 17.02 -16.31 -1.80
C LEU A 365 17.65 -14.91 -1.77
N LEU A 366 16.83 -13.87 -1.90
CA LEU A 366 17.33 -12.50 -2.05
C LEU A 366 18.08 -12.02 -0.79
N TYR A 367 17.55 -12.30 0.38
CA TYR A 367 18.23 -11.97 1.65
C TYR A 367 19.58 -12.68 1.78
N GLN A 368 19.66 -13.97 1.41
CA GLN A 368 20.91 -14.72 1.42
C GLN A 368 21.93 -14.16 0.40
N SER A 369 21.43 -13.76 -0.78
CA SER A 369 22.25 -13.07 -1.76
C SER A 369 22.83 -11.77 -1.20
N TRP A 370 22.04 -10.99 -0.46
CA TRP A 370 22.48 -9.75 0.16
C TRP A 370 23.55 -9.99 1.24
N LEU A 371 23.36 -10.99 2.11
CA LEU A 371 24.36 -11.37 3.11
C LEU A 371 25.71 -11.74 2.48
N LYS A 372 25.67 -12.44 1.35
CA LYS A 372 26.87 -12.92 0.65
C LYS A 372 27.63 -11.80 -0.09
N ASN A 373 26.92 -10.79 -0.59
CA ASN A 373 27.44 -9.77 -1.48
C ASN A 373 27.58 -8.38 -0.82
N ALA A 374 27.33 -8.26 0.48
CA ALA A 374 27.59 -7.02 1.22
C ALA A 374 29.06 -6.63 1.10
N VAL A 375 29.34 -5.39 0.68
CA VAL A 375 30.68 -4.94 0.30
C VAL A 375 31.56 -4.52 1.48
N ASN A 376 30.94 -4.24 2.63
CA ASN A 376 31.63 -3.84 3.86
C ASN A 376 30.82 -4.25 5.11
N GLU A 377 31.40 -4.05 6.29
CA GLU A 377 30.79 -4.42 7.57
C GLU A 377 29.51 -3.61 7.87
N GLU A 378 29.48 -2.34 7.53
CA GLU A 378 28.32 -1.47 7.71
C GLU A 378 27.10 -2.01 6.92
N GLN A 379 27.29 -2.28 5.64
CA GLN A 379 26.24 -2.85 4.80
C GLN A 379 25.83 -4.25 5.26
N LEU A 380 26.78 -5.09 5.70
CA LEU A 380 26.49 -6.41 6.24
C LEU A 380 25.64 -6.32 7.54
N ASN A 381 25.96 -5.37 8.42
CA ASN A 381 25.21 -5.15 9.64
C ASN A 381 23.80 -4.64 9.35
N TRP A 382 23.65 -3.74 8.38
CA TRP A 382 22.36 -3.29 7.89
C TRP A 382 21.54 -4.46 7.32
N VAL A 383 22.12 -5.34 6.51
CA VAL A 383 21.42 -6.55 6.02
C VAL A 383 20.99 -7.47 7.16
N LYS A 384 21.85 -7.71 8.15
CA LYS A 384 21.55 -8.54 9.33
C LYS A 384 20.42 -7.92 10.18
N HIS A 385 20.37 -6.59 10.26
CA HIS A 385 19.33 -5.85 10.98
C HIS A 385 17.92 -6.18 10.44
N TYR A 386 17.77 -6.43 9.15
CA TYR A 386 16.47 -6.83 8.56
C TYR A 386 15.83 -8.01 9.28
N LYS A 387 16.64 -8.99 9.73
CA LYS A 387 16.17 -10.22 10.38
C LYS A 387 16.20 -10.15 11.91
N LYS A 388 17.13 -9.37 12.49
CA LYS A 388 17.27 -9.20 13.95
C LYS A 388 17.24 -7.72 14.30
N ARG A 389 16.10 -7.26 14.79
CA ARG A 389 15.83 -5.86 15.09
C ARG A 389 15.83 -5.62 16.59
N PRO A 390 16.23 -4.42 17.08
CA PRO A 390 16.03 -4.03 18.47
C PRO A 390 14.54 -3.84 18.78
N PHE A 391 14.20 -3.65 20.05
CA PHE A 391 12.82 -3.33 20.46
C PHE A 391 12.35 -2.01 19.87
N GLU A 392 13.22 -0.98 19.90
CA GLU A 392 12.93 0.36 19.42
C GLU A 392 13.87 0.81 18.31
N GLU A 393 13.30 1.50 17.36
CA GLU A 393 14.06 2.16 16.30
C GLU A 393 13.56 3.61 16.18
N LEU A 394 14.49 4.56 15.99
CA LEU A 394 14.19 5.96 15.73
C LEU A 394 15.06 6.46 14.58
N TYR A 395 14.46 7.12 13.61
CA TYR A 395 15.16 7.60 12.42
C TYR A 395 14.87 9.07 12.15
N ASP A 396 15.90 9.83 11.73
CA ASP A 396 15.78 11.20 11.19
C ASP A 396 15.65 11.12 9.67
N LEU A 397 14.43 11.18 9.17
CA LEU A 397 14.11 10.97 7.75
C LEU A 397 14.59 12.10 6.82
N GLU A 398 15.00 13.26 7.36
CA GLU A 398 15.59 14.34 6.57
C GLU A 398 17.07 14.04 6.25
N ASN A 399 17.79 13.40 7.18
CA ASN A 399 19.21 13.07 7.04
C ASN A 399 19.44 11.59 6.70
N ASP A 400 18.48 10.73 6.97
CA ASP A 400 18.51 9.28 6.74
C ASP A 400 17.19 8.80 6.12
N PRO A 401 16.91 9.13 4.86
CA PRO A 401 15.64 8.80 4.20
C PRO A 401 15.40 7.31 3.98
N TYR A 402 16.42 6.47 4.18
CA TYR A 402 16.35 5.02 4.04
C TYR A 402 16.49 4.26 5.36
N GLU A 403 16.40 4.98 6.49
CA GLU A 403 16.25 4.39 7.83
C GLU A 403 17.39 3.39 8.17
N LYS A 404 18.64 3.79 7.92
CA LYS A 404 19.85 2.97 8.16
C LYS A 404 20.47 3.19 9.53
N ASN A 405 20.31 4.39 10.13
CA ASN A 405 20.98 4.82 11.37
C ASN A 405 19.97 4.95 12.51
N ASN A 406 19.86 3.91 13.34
CA ASN A 406 18.97 3.93 14.49
C ASN A 406 19.49 4.87 15.59
N LEU A 407 18.70 5.88 15.95
CA LEU A 407 18.98 6.90 16.96
C LEU A 407 18.32 6.61 18.32
N ALA A 408 17.62 5.49 18.49
CA ALA A 408 16.77 5.22 19.65
C ALA A 408 17.52 5.21 20.99
N ASP A 409 18.81 4.85 20.99
CA ASP A 409 19.66 4.77 22.19
C ASP A 409 20.48 6.04 22.42
N GLN A 410 20.38 7.06 21.57
CA GLN A 410 21.13 8.29 21.71
C GLN A 410 20.42 9.28 22.63
N ALA A 411 21.14 9.80 23.64
CA ALA A 411 20.59 10.66 24.68
C ALA A 411 19.92 11.93 24.14
N ASP A 412 20.46 12.51 23.06
CA ASP A 412 19.95 13.74 22.45
C ASP A 412 18.56 13.57 21.82
N TYR A 413 18.14 12.34 21.54
CA TYR A 413 16.85 12.02 20.90
C TYR A 413 15.82 11.44 21.87
N LEU A 414 16.15 11.31 23.15
CA LEU A 414 15.30 10.66 24.15
C LEU A 414 13.90 11.28 24.26
N GLU A 415 13.81 12.61 24.30
CA GLU A 415 12.52 13.32 24.40
C GLU A 415 11.67 13.17 23.13
N ILE A 416 12.31 13.17 21.96
CA ILE A 416 11.64 12.92 20.67
C ILE A 416 11.07 11.50 20.66
N LYS A 417 11.88 10.51 21.06
CA LYS A 417 11.48 9.11 21.16
C LYS A 417 10.26 8.94 22.05
N LYS A 418 10.31 9.45 23.30
CA LYS A 418 9.19 9.38 24.25
C LYS A 418 7.91 10.02 23.72
N SER A 419 8.04 11.17 23.05
CA SER A 419 6.89 11.85 22.47
C SER A 419 6.23 11.01 21.36
N LEU A 420 7.02 10.40 20.48
CA LEU A 420 6.52 9.55 19.42
C LEU A 420 5.97 8.23 19.96
N GLU A 421 6.61 7.63 20.97
CA GLU A 421 6.11 6.45 21.67
C GLU A 421 4.73 6.69 22.27
N ALA A 422 4.56 7.78 23.03
CA ALA A 422 3.27 8.14 23.62
C ALA A 422 2.19 8.35 22.53
N ARG A 423 2.57 8.95 21.41
CA ARG A 423 1.68 9.13 20.26
C ARG A 423 1.27 7.80 19.62
N LEU A 424 2.22 6.88 19.47
CA LEU A 424 1.97 5.54 18.93
C LEU A 424 1.00 4.77 19.83
N HIS A 425 1.26 4.74 21.13
CA HIS A 425 0.41 4.02 22.08
C HIS A 425 -1.01 4.60 22.14
N SER A 426 -1.16 5.94 22.14
CA SER A 426 -2.48 6.58 22.05
C SER A 426 -3.27 6.17 20.79
N TRP A 427 -2.59 6.03 19.64
CA TRP A 427 -3.23 5.54 18.43
C TRP A 427 -3.58 4.06 18.51
N MET A 428 -2.69 3.22 19.07
CA MET A 428 -2.96 1.81 19.29
C MET A 428 -4.20 1.61 20.17
N ASP A 429 -4.29 2.36 21.28
CA ASP A 429 -5.43 2.33 22.19
C ASP A 429 -6.72 2.72 21.47
N GLN A 430 -6.70 3.80 20.69
CA GLN A 430 -7.86 4.24 19.89
C GLN A 430 -8.33 3.17 18.90
N GLN A 431 -7.41 2.43 18.30
CA GLN A 431 -7.71 1.37 17.35
C GLN A 431 -8.10 0.03 18.00
N GLY A 432 -7.98 -0.11 19.32
CA GLY A 432 -8.14 -1.37 20.04
C GLY A 432 -7.00 -2.36 19.76
N ASP A 433 -5.81 -1.84 19.45
CA ASP A 433 -4.63 -2.65 19.16
C ASP A 433 -3.88 -3.02 20.44
N LEU A 434 -3.92 -4.29 20.81
CA LEU A 434 -3.30 -4.84 22.01
C LEU A 434 -1.90 -5.39 21.74
N GLY A 435 -1.25 -4.98 20.65
CA GLY A 435 0.10 -5.38 20.28
C GLY A 435 0.26 -6.89 20.05
N ILE A 436 0.99 -7.59 20.93
CA ILE A 436 1.21 -9.04 20.80
C ILE A 436 -0.12 -9.83 20.87
N GLU A 437 -1.06 -9.41 21.70
CA GLU A 437 -2.37 -10.08 21.78
C GLU A 437 -3.16 -9.93 20.47
N SER A 438 -3.13 -8.75 19.83
CA SER A 438 -3.70 -8.54 18.50
C SER A 438 -3.05 -9.47 17.48
N GLU A 439 -1.71 -9.62 17.51
CA GLU A 439 -0.97 -10.54 16.65
C GLU A 439 -1.44 -11.99 16.84
N MET A 440 -1.59 -12.45 18.06
CA MET A 440 -2.04 -13.82 18.34
C MET A 440 -3.48 -14.06 17.89
N LYS A 441 -4.34 -13.06 18.00
CA LYS A 441 -5.74 -13.11 17.55
C LYS A 441 -5.89 -12.98 16.03
N ALA A 442 -4.88 -12.53 15.32
CA ALA A 442 -4.90 -12.30 13.87
C ALA A 442 -5.35 -13.54 13.08
N ILE A 443 -4.99 -14.74 13.55
CA ILE A 443 -5.36 -16.01 12.91
C ILE A 443 -6.89 -16.20 12.77
N TYR A 444 -7.69 -15.64 13.69
CA TYR A 444 -9.15 -15.71 13.61
C TYR A 444 -9.75 -14.76 12.58
N ARG A 445 -8.94 -13.86 12.05
CA ARG A 445 -9.35 -12.90 11.00
C ARG A 445 -9.07 -13.41 9.59
N GLN A 446 -8.32 -14.51 9.46
CA GLN A 446 -7.88 -15.04 8.19
C GLN A 446 -8.87 -16.08 7.63
N ASP A 447 -8.97 -16.09 6.32
CA ASP A 447 -9.76 -16.95 5.44
C ASP A 447 -11.02 -17.60 6.05
N ARG A 448 -12.15 -16.97 5.83
CA ARG A 448 -13.47 -17.49 6.17
C ARG A 448 -14.08 -18.35 5.05
N THR A 449 -13.45 -18.41 3.88
CA THR A 449 -14.04 -19.09 2.71
C THR A 449 -13.96 -20.62 2.81
N GLY A 450 -13.08 -21.12 3.66
CA GLY A 450 -12.98 -22.55 3.93
C GLY A 450 -12.42 -23.38 2.77
N LYS A 451 -11.69 -22.77 1.82
CA LYS A 451 -11.20 -23.45 0.62
C LYS A 451 -9.71 -23.20 0.36
N GLY A 452 -9.03 -24.23 -0.19
CA GLY A 452 -7.66 -24.15 -0.69
C GLY A 452 -6.57 -24.51 0.33
N GLU A 453 -5.32 -24.48 -0.13
CA GLU A 453 -4.14 -24.84 0.68
C GLU A 453 -3.92 -23.86 1.85
N TRP A 454 -4.20 -22.59 1.62
CA TRP A 454 -4.12 -21.56 2.64
C TRP A 454 -5.09 -21.82 3.79
N PHE A 455 -6.32 -22.20 3.52
CA PHE A 455 -7.29 -22.61 4.53
C PHE A 455 -6.77 -23.79 5.37
N SER A 456 -6.22 -24.82 4.71
CA SER A 456 -5.63 -25.96 5.39
C SER A 456 -4.47 -25.56 6.30
N TYR A 457 -3.60 -24.65 5.85
CA TYR A 457 -2.52 -24.09 6.64
C TYR A 457 -3.05 -23.32 7.86
N ILE A 458 -4.04 -22.45 7.68
CA ILE A 458 -4.68 -21.69 8.77
C ILE A 458 -5.35 -22.63 9.78
N GLN A 459 -6.05 -23.70 9.34
CA GLN A 459 -6.64 -24.68 10.25
C GLN A 459 -5.56 -25.41 11.07
N LYS A 460 -4.44 -25.75 10.44
CA LYS A 460 -3.29 -26.37 11.14
C LYS A 460 -2.68 -25.41 12.18
N LEU A 461 -2.64 -24.12 11.92
CA LEU A 461 -2.18 -23.13 12.90
C LEU A 461 -3.18 -22.99 14.05
N LYS A 462 -4.49 -22.89 13.76
CA LYS A 462 -5.56 -22.80 14.77
C LYS A 462 -5.58 -24.01 15.73
N SER A 463 -5.23 -25.19 15.24
CA SER A 463 -5.17 -26.41 16.07
C SER A 463 -3.99 -26.44 17.05
N LYS A 464 -3.04 -25.50 16.94
CA LYS A 464 -1.87 -25.40 17.82
C LYS A 464 -2.03 -24.34 18.93
N ILE A 465 -3.12 -23.57 18.90
CA ILE A 465 -3.50 -22.55 19.89
C ILE A 465 -4.61 -23.12 20.78
#